data_7749d0be3f3d81ba9a2c1284cf938243
#
_entry.id   7749d0be3f3d81ba9a2c1284cf938243
#
_cell.length_a   1.000
_cell.length_b   1.000
_cell.length_c   1.000
_cell.angle_alpha   90.00
_cell.angle_beta   90.00
_cell.angle_gamma   90.00
#
_symmetry.space_group_name_H-M   'P 1'
#
loop_
_entity.id
_entity.type
_entity.pdbx_description
1 polymer ?
#
loop_
_entity_poly.entity_id
_entity_poly.type
_entity_poly.pdbx_seq_one_letter_code
_entity_poly.pdbx_strand_id
1 'polypeptide(L)'
;MFRKLLVIGFSLLSLLLFTDEKRGLQPFKINGDQAQLASEIINKLETSHLVKKSYYAIKNEAFEEFLNRLDPNNTVFTSAEVDDFMSKNNLSQTVDEDLTIAFNIFNQYAERYLQRYDTQIDFLNDLNEENLNTDRKLIRDLSESDRLDTLKELQNLWTDLSTNDVIQLMLSENPINDAVEKTKKRMANQLNYFEQTRNEDVFNIFMNSIASIYGPHTSYMSPKNSEDFDINMSLSLEGIGALLSSDGLYTTISSLVPGGPAEKGESLEPKDRIIGVGQDEKGEIIDVVGWRIDDVVNLIRGPKGSKVRLQIIPSTSLNDTETKEVEIIRNVVKLEDQAAEKKILSLERNEKDYKVGVIELPAFYFDFDAYQKRDYEYKSASKDVKKLLKELKAEEVDGLVIDLRNNGGGSLYEANRLAQLFIGRGTIVQVKSSNGNIQGLGERWGYQYFDKPIVVLVNKFSASASEILAGAIQDYDRGLVVGTSTFGKGTVQKVDLLSSGQIKFTESKFYRVSGSSTQNLGVQPDISLPSLFEVDELGESNLERALEHDTIPETAYKNFNRVSSYVESLKKQSQNRVKTVSYTHLTLPTNGDGWGG
;
A
#
# COMPACT_ATOMS: atom_id res chain seq x y z
N MET A 1 16.07 -41.48 -73.84
CA MET A 1 15.71 -42.53 -72.87
C MET A 1 15.41 -41.79 -71.53
N PHE A 2 14.13 -41.47 -71.37
CA PHE A 2 13.66 -40.63 -70.25
C PHE A 2 13.12 -41.51 -69.13
N ARG A 3 13.64 -41.35 -67.92
CA ARG A 3 13.06 -41.86 -66.68
C ARG A 3 12.39 -40.71 -65.95
N LYS A 4 11.07 -40.67 -65.93
CA LYS A 4 10.28 -39.80 -65.07
C LYS A 4 10.28 -40.39 -63.67
N LEU A 5 10.81 -39.62 -62.71
CA LEU A 5 10.64 -39.87 -61.30
C LEU A 5 9.31 -39.21 -60.86
N LEU A 6 8.41 -40.01 -60.36
CA LEU A 6 7.18 -39.61 -59.73
C LEU A 6 7.51 -39.25 -58.27
N VAL A 7 7.37 -37.99 -57.87
CA VAL A 7 7.48 -37.55 -56.48
C VAL A 7 6.08 -37.65 -55.87
N ILE A 8 5.88 -38.66 -55.04
CA ILE A 8 4.68 -38.78 -54.20
C ILE A 8 4.92 -37.94 -52.97
N GLY A 9 4.23 -36.82 -52.91
CA GLY A 9 4.19 -35.98 -51.71
C GLY A 9 3.33 -36.65 -50.64
N PHE A 10 3.96 -37.16 -49.60
CA PHE A 10 3.27 -37.52 -48.37
C PHE A 10 3.05 -36.23 -47.57
N SER A 11 1.85 -35.70 -47.60
CA SER A 11 1.38 -34.73 -46.64
C SER A 11 1.11 -35.47 -45.33
N LEU A 12 2.09 -35.45 -44.43
CA LEU A 12 1.85 -35.77 -43.03
C LEU A 12 0.96 -34.67 -42.45
N LEU A 13 -0.32 -34.95 -42.45
CA LEU A 13 -1.29 -34.25 -41.60
C LEU A 13 -0.97 -34.69 -40.15
N SER A 14 -0.13 -33.93 -39.45
CA SER A 14 0.04 -34.10 -38.01
C SER A 14 -1.27 -33.65 -37.37
N LEU A 15 -2.17 -34.62 -37.13
CA LEU A 15 -3.23 -34.50 -36.15
C LEU A 15 -2.49 -34.26 -34.80
N LEU A 16 -2.40 -33.01 -34.39
CA LEU A 16 -2.17 -32.67 -33.00
C LEU A 16 -3.42 -33.17 -32.27
N LEU A 17 -3.33 -34.36 -31.72
CA LEU A 17 -4.15 -34.81 -30.61
C LEU A 17 -3.81 -33.83 -29.46
N PHE A 18 -4.63 -32.81 -29.28
CA PHE A 18 -4.73 -32.13 -28.01
C PHE A 18 -5.25 -33.19 -27.04
N THR A 19 -4.32 -33.90 -26.40
CA THR A 19 -4.61 -34.55 -25.13
C THR A 19 -4.99 -33.42 -24.21
N ASP A 20 -6.16 -33.49 -23.65
CA ASP A 20 -6.65 -32.69 -22.54
C ASP A 20 -5.74 -33.02 -21.34
N GLU A 21 -4.49 -32.50 -21.34
CA GLU A 21 -3.70 -32.41 -20.13
C GLU A 21 -4.42 -31.41 -19.23
N LYS A 22 -5.12 -31.93 -18.22
CA LYS A 22 -5.68 -31.11 -17.16
C LYS A 22 -4.61 -30.12 -16.72
N ARG A 23 -4.86 -28.83 -16.91
CA ARG A 23 -4.05 -27.77 -16.34
C ARG A 23 -3.91 -28.05 -14.85
N GLY A 24 -2.75 -28.46 -14.41
CA GLY A 24 -2.47 -28.74 -13.01
C GLY A 24 -1.32 -27.86 -12.55
N LEU A 25 -1.59 -26.97 -11.63
CA LEU A 25 -0.53 -26.30 -10.88
C LEU A 25 0.25 -27.37 -10.10
N GLN A 26 1.57 -27.24 -10.04
CA GLN A 26 2.35 -28.07 -9.13
C GLN A 26 1.93 -27.73 -7.69
N PRO A 27 1.73 -28.77 -6.84
CA PRO A 27 1.32 -28.51 -5.47
C PRO A 27 2.31 -27.60 -4.74
N PHE A 28 1.78 -26.60 -4.07
CA PHE A 28 2.56 -25.72 -3.20
C PHE A 28 3.09 -26.51 -2.02
N LYS A 29 4.37 -26.28 -1.68
CA LYS A 29 5.08 -27.02 -0.63
C LYS A 29 5.86 -26.07 0.26
N ILE A 30 5.96 -26.43 1.51
CA ILE A 30 6.80 -25.73 2.49
C ILE A 30 8.26 -25.83 2.04
N ASN A 31 8.93 -24.71 1.93
CA ASN A 31 10.38 -24.66 1.70
C ASN A 31 11.12 -24.89 3.03
N GLY A 32 12.35 -25.47 2.98
CA GLY A 32 13.05 -25.97 4.16
C GLY A 32 13.21 -25.00 5.34
N ASP A 33 13.31 -23.70 5.06
CA ASP A 33 13.54 -22.69 6.10
C ASP A 33 12.24 -22.02 6.62
N GLN A 34 11.11 -22.24 5.93
CA GLN A 34 9.83 -21.57 6.28
C GLN A 34 9.28 -22.00 7.65
N ALA A 35 9.47 -23.24 8.06
CA ALA A 35 9.04 -23.71 9.37
C ALA A 35 9.81 -23.02 10.52
N GLN A 36 11.13 -22.86 10.35
CA GLN A 36 11.95 -22.14 11.30
C GLN A 36 11.58 -20.64 11.32
N LEU A 37 11.37 -20.04 10.18
CA LEU A 37 10.95 -18.63 10.03
C LEU A 37 9.56 -18.41 10.67
N ALA A 38 8.59 -19.32 10.48
CA ALA A 38 7.29 -19.23 11.13
C ALA A 38 7.42 -19.24 12.67
N SER A 39 8.25 -20.14 13.20
CA SER A 39 8.52 -20.20 14.64
C SER A 39 9.20 -18.92 15.16
N GLU A 40 10.12 -18.35 14.39
CA GLU A 40 10.77 -17.06 14.70
C GLU A 40 9.76 -15.91 14.75
N ILE A 41 8.87 -15.80 13.73
CA ILE A 41 7.81 -14.79 13.66
C ILE A 41 6.88 -14.90 14.87
N ILE A 42 6.36 -16.10 15.15
CA ILE A 42 5.44 -16.35 16.27
C ILE A 42 6.10 -16.00 17.60
N ASN A 43 7.31 -16.50 17.85
CA ASN A 43 8.04 -16.16 19.07
C ASN A 43 8.26 -14.65 19.24
N LYS A 44 8.54 -13.94 18.14
CA LYS A 44 8.72 -12.49 18.17
C LYS A 44 7.41 -11.77 18.53
N LEU A 45 6.30 -12.19 17.98
CA LEU A 45 4.97 -11.66 18.31
C LEU A 45 4.60 -11.91 19.77
N GLU A 46 4.76 -13.13 20.27
CA GLU A 46 4.46 -13.48 21.66
C GLU A 46 5.31 -12.71 22.67
N THR A 47 6.60 -12.53 22.38
CA THR A 47 7.55 -11.93 23.31
C THR A 47 7.63 -10.42 23.24
N SER A 48 7.47 -9.83 22.06
CA SER A 48 7.79 -8.41 21.82
C SER A 48 6.59 -7.52 21.55
N HIS A 49 5.45 -8.06 21.06
CA HIS A 49 4.25 -7.27 20.78
C HIS A 49 3.70 -6.64 22.06
N LEU A 50 3.09 -5.45 21.97
CA LEU A 50 2.45 -4.74 23.08
C LEU A 50 1.37 -5.58 23.75
N VAL A 51 0.49 -6.19 22.94
CA VAL A 51 -0.54 -7.11 23.40
C VAL A 51 0.05 -8.51 23.43
N LYS A 52 0.07 -9.09 24.64
CA LYS A 52 0.61 -10.45 24.85
C LYS A 52 -0.48 -11.48 24.60
N LYS A 53 -0.35 -12.23 23.51
CA LYS A 53 -1.20 -13.37 23.16
C LYS A 53 -0.32 -14.58 22.90
N SER A 54 -0.72 -15.76 23.38
CA SER A 54 -0.07 -16.99 22.93
C SER A 54 -0.63 -17.40 21.58
N TYR A 55 0.22 -17.88 20.70
CA TYR A 55 -0.19 -18.39 19.38
C TYR A 55 -1.28 -19.45 19.50
N TYR A 56 -1.11 -20.40 20.39
CA TYR A 56 -2.10 -21.47 20.58
C TYR A 56 -3.46 -20.98 21.07
N ALA A 57 -3.53 -19.83 21.73
CA ALA A 57 -4.79 -19.22 22.14
C ALA A 57 -5.51 -18.51 20.98
N ILE A 58 -4.79 -18.07 19.94
CA ILE A 58 -5.33 -17.32 18.79
C ILE A 58 -5.33 -18.14 17.49
N LYS A 59 -4.86 -19.36 17.55
CA LYS A 59 -4.64 -20.21 16.37
C LYS A 59 -5.90 -20.35 15.51
N ASN A 60 -7.04 -20.60 16.12
CA ASN A 60 -8.31 -20.75 15.41
C ASN A 60 -8.70 -19.46 14.69
N GLU A 61 -8.60 -18.30 15.37
CA GLU A 61 -8.86 -17.00 14.74
C GLU A 61 -7.91 -16.74 13.56
N ALA A 62 -6.64 -17.17 13.67
CA ALA A 62 -5.66 -17.01 12.59
C ALA A 62 -5.99 -17.89 11.37
N PHE A 63 -6.53 -19.09 11.57
CA PHE A 63 -6.99 -19.94 10.48
C PHE A 63 -8.29 -19.44 9.86
N GLU A 64 -9.24 -18.93 10.64
CA GLU A 64 -10.43 -18.26 10.14
C GLU A 64 -10.03 -17.03 9.28
N GLU A 65 -9.11 -16.22 9.76
CA GLU A 65 -8.56 -15.08 9.00
C GLU A 65 -7.87 -15.52 7.71
N PHE A 66 -7.13 -16.66 7.74
CA PHE A 66 -6.50 -17.22 6.55
C PHE A 66 -7.53 -17.63 5.51
N LEU A 67 -8.58 -18.32 5.93
CA LEU A 67 -9.70 -18.70 5.06
C LEU A 67 -10.42 -17.48 4.48
N ASN A 68 -10.64 -16.45 5.29
CA ASN A 68 -11.26 -15.20 4.84
C ASN A 68 -10.38 -14.46 3.81
N ARG A 69 -9.06 -14.50 3.96
CA ARG A 69 -8.14 -13.90 2.97
C ARG A 69 -8.12 -14.66 1.66
N LEU A 70 -8.31 -15.97 1.68
CA LEU A 70 -8.40 -16.79 0.47
C LEU A 70 -9.77 -16.65 -0.22
N ASP A 71 -10.83 -16.61 0.55
CA ASP A 71 -12.22 -16.65 0.06
C ASP A 71 -13.10 -15.62 0.80
N PRO A 72 -12.85 -14.31 0.61
CA PRO A 72 -13.55 -13.25 1.35
C PRO A 72 -15.05 -13.16 1.05
N ASN A 73 -15.50 -13.71 -0.06
CA ASN A 73 -16.90 -13.68 -0.49
C ASN A 73 -17.59 -15.05 -0.41
N ASN A 74 -17.02 -16.01 0.27
CA ASN A 74 -17.60 -17.36 0.44
C ASN A 74 -17.98 -18.05 -0.90
N THR A 75 -17.14 -17.88 -1.93
CA THR A 75 -17.41 -18.36 -3.30
C THR A 75 -16.53 -19.52 -3.75
N VAL A 76 -15.62 -20.01 -2.91
CA VAL A 76 -14.64 -21.04 -3.25
C VAL A 76 -14.83 -22.32 -2.42
N PHE A 77 -14.94 -22.21 -1.10
CA PHE A 77 -15.09 -23.35 -0.23
C PHE A 77 -16.53 -23.57 0.21
N THR A 78 -16.92 -24.85 0.33
CA THR A 78 -18.20 -25.24 0.96
C THR A 78 -18.10 -25.18 2.49
N SER A 79 -19.25 -25.12 3.17
CA SER A 79 -19.32 -25.20 4.64
C SER A 79 -18.62 -26.45 5.19
N ALA A 80 -18.85 -27.63 4.61
CA ALA A 80 -18.25 -28.88 5.04
C ALA A 80 -16.72 -28.91 4.87
N GLU A 81 -16.17 -28.27 3.85
CA GLU A 81 -14.71 -28.17 3.66
C GLU A 81 -14.07 -27.29 4.74
N VAL A 82 -14.70 -26.17 5.07
CA VAL A 82 -14.21 -25.27 6.14
C VAL A 82 -14.26 -25.98 7.50
N ASP A 83 -15.32 -26.71 7.81
CA ASP A 83 -15.44 -27.49 9.04
C ASP A 83 -14.33 -28.57 9.15
N ASP A 84 -13.99 -29.23 8.04
CA ASP A 84 -12.89 -30.20 7.99
C ASP A 84 -11.52 -29.52 8.23
N PHE A 85 -11.28 -28.37 7.62
CA PHE A 85 -10.05 -27.59 7.84
C PHE A 85 -9.90 -27.17 9.30
N MET A 86 -10.95 -26.65 9.90
CA MET A 86 -10.94 -26.22 11.30
C MET A 86 -10.79 -27.39 12.26
N SER A 87 -11.38 -28.55 11.94
CA SER A 87 -11.19 -29.78 12.69
C SER A 87 -9.73 -30.23 12.68
N LYS A 88 -9.08 -30.23 11.53
CA LYS A 88 -7.65 -30.60 11.40
C LYS A 88 -6.76 -29.62 12.15
N ASN A 89 -7.04 -28.32 12.07
CA ASN A 89 -6.35 -27.30 12.84
C ASN A 89 -6.46 -27.54 14.35
N ASN A 90 -7.64 -27.89 14.86
CA ASN A 90 -7.84 -28.18 16.29
C ASN A 90 -6.99 -29.37 16.81
N LEU A 91 -6.64 -30.29 15.92
CA LEU A 91 -5.86 -31.49 16.28
C LEU A 91 -4.35 -31.26 16.21
N SER A 92 -3.87 -30.26 15.50
CA SER A 92 -2.44 -29.98 15.34
C SER A 92 -1.79 -29.48 16.64
N GLN A 93 -0.53 -29.86 16.85
CA GLN A 93 0.22 -29.63 18.09
C GLN A 93 1.46 -28.75 17.88
N THR A 94 1.89 -28.56 16.64
CA THR A 94 3.11 -27.85 16.30
C THR A 94 2.88 -26.81 15.18
N VAL A 95 3.73 -25.79 15.13
CA VAL A 95 3.71 -24.77 14.06
C VAL A 95 3.94 -25.41 12.68
N ASP A 96 4.75 -26.47 12.60
CA ASP A 96 5.02 -27.20 11.35
C ASP A 96 3.77 -27.93 10.83
N GLU A 97 2.98 -28.52 11.75
CA GLU A 97 1.70 -29.13 11.40
C GLU A 97 0.71 -28.07 10.92
N ASP A 98 0.63 -26.92 11.62
CA ASP A 98 -0.23 -25.80 11.23
C ASP A 98 0.13 -25.26 9.85
N LEU A 99 1.43 -25.08 9.58
CA LEU A 99 1.92 -24.66 8.29
C LEU A 99 1.58 -25.67 7.17
N THR A 100 1.69 -26.98 7.49
CA THR A 100 1.30 -28.06 6.57
C THR A 100 -0.19 -28.01 6.26
N ILE A 101 -1.04 -27.76 7.25
CA ILE A 101 -2.49 -27.61 7.06
C ILE A 101 -2.78 -26.40 6.19
N ALA A 102 -2.14 -25.25 6.45
CA ALA A 102 -2.33 -24.03 5.66
C ALA A 102 -1.96 -24.24 4.17
N PHE A 103 -0.84 -24.90 3.89
CA PHE A 103 -0.45 -25.24 2.51
C PHE A 103 -1.43 -26.23 1.85
N ASN A 104 -1.97 -27.20 2.58
CA ASN A 104 -2.98 -28.11 2.06
C ASN A 104 -4.30 -27.38 1.75
N ILE A 105 -4.74 -26.45 2.60
CA ILE A 105 -5.89 -25.59 2.34
C ILE A 105 -5.65 -24.78 1.07
N PHE A 106 -4.45 -24.18 0.93
CA PHE A 106 -4.14 -23.39 -0.27
C PHE A 106 -4.09 -24.27 -1.53
N ASN A 107 -3.57 -25.50 -1.48
CA ASN A 107 -3.61 -26.42 -2.60
C ASN A 107 -5.06 -26.73 -3.02
N GLN A 108 -5.95 -26.96 -2.08
CA GLN A 108 -7.37 -27.16 -2.38
C GLN A 108 -8.02 -25.88 -2.94
N TYR A 109 -7.64 -24.71 -2.44
CA TYR A 109 -8.04 -23.42 -3.01
C TYR A 109 -7.60 -23.30 -4.48
N ALA A 110 -6.36 -23.65 -4.78
CA ALA A 110 -5.80 -23.59 -6.13
C ALA A 110 -6.52 -24.53 -7.09
N GLU A 111 -6.76 -25.77 -6.70
CA GLU A 111 -7.55 -26.72 -7.48
C GLU A 111 -8.98 -26.20 -7.74
N ARG A 112 -9.62 -25.63 -6.72
CA ARG A 112 -10.95 -25.08 -6.82
C ARG A 112 -11.00 -23.83 -7.69
N TYR A 113 -9.95 -23.00 -7.66
CA TYR A 113 -9.83 -21.83 -8.53
C TYR A 113 -9.78 -22.22 -10.01
N LEU A 114 -8.99 -23.25 -10.35
CA LEU A 114 -8.95 -23.80 -11.71
C LEU A 114 -10.28 -24.39 -12.13
N GLN A 115 -10.92 -25.17 -11.26
CA GLN A 115 -12.25 -25.73 -11.52
C GLN A 115 -13.30 -24.65 -11.76
N ARG A 116 -13.25 -23.56 -11.00
CA ARG A 116 -14.11 -22.38 -11.21
C ARG A 116 -13.87 -21.76 -12.57
N TYR A 117 -12.61 -21.54 -12.93
CA TYR A 117 -12.23 -20.97 -14.22
C TYR A 117 -12.79 -21.83 -15.38
N ASP A 118 -12.54 -23.13 -15.37
CA ASP A 118 -13.03 -24.04 -16.42
C ASP A 118 -14.56 -24.02 -16.51
N THR A 119 -15.26 -24.13 -15.38
CA THR A 119 -16.74 -24.07 -15.33
C THR A 119 -17.27 -22.77 -15.93
N GLN A 120 -16.65 -21.63 -15.63
CA GLN A 120 -17.08 -20.33 -16.12
C GLN A 120 -16.78 -20.16 -17.63
N ILE A 121 -15.62 -20.63 -18.10
CA ILE A 121 -15.26 -20.59 -19.52
C ILE A 121 -16.20 -21.48 -20.35
N ASP A 122 -16.48 -22.70 -19.90
CA ASP A 122 -17.41 -23.61 -20.59
C ASP A 122 -18.81 -22.97 -20.67
N PHE A 123 -19.30 -22.41 -19.58
CA PHE A 123 -20.57 -21.69 -19.56
C PHE A 123 -20.59 -20.50 -20.54
N LEU A 124 -19.53 -19.67 -20.54
CA LEU A 124 -19.43 -18.51 -21.42
C LEU A 124 -19.29 -18.87 -22.90
N ASN A 125 -18.77 -20.07 -23.23
CA ASN A 125 -18.71 -20.55 -24.60
C ASN A 125 -20.11 -20.83 -25.21
N ASP A 126 -21.06 -21.23 -24.37
CA ASP A 126 -22.43 -21.56 -24.77
C ASP A 126 -23.40 -20.37 -24.58
N LEU A 127 -22.96 -19.28 -23.93
CA LEU A 127 -23.81 -18.14 -23.58
C LEU A 127 -24.13 -17.29 -24.84
N ASN A 128 -25.43 -17.06 -25.08
CA ASN A 128 -25.96 -16.26 -26.18
C ASN A 128 -27.25 -15.53 -25.74
N GLU A 129 -27.86 -14.73 -26.65
CA GLU A 129 -29.07 -13.95 -26.33
C GLU A 129 -30.26 -14.83 -25.95
N GLU A 130 -30.37 -16.05 -26.49
CA GLU A 130 -31.50 -16.94 -26.25
C GLU A 130 -31.47 -17.59 -24.87
N ASN A 131 -30.27 -17.85 -24.33
CA ASN A 131 -30.09 -18.49 -23.02
C ASN A 131 -29.62 -17.53 -21.92
N LEU A 132 -29.46 -16.23 -22.22
CA LEU A 132 -29.14 -15.20 -21.24
C LEU A 132 -30.33 -15.00 -20.29
N ASN A 133 -30.20 -15.46 -19.05
CA ASN A 133 -31.23 -15.31 -18.05
C ASN A 133 -31.03 -14.01 -17.26
N THR A 134 -31.96 -13.07 -17.41
CA THR A 134 -31.94 -11.75 -16.73
C THR A 134 -32.91 -11.65 -15.54
N ASP A 135 -33.70 -12.70 -15.27
CA ASP A 135 -34.73 -12.68 -14.22
C ASP A 135 -34.18 -13.07 -12.82
N ARG A 136 -32.94 -13.55 -12.76
CA ARG A 136 -32.31 -13.96 -11.50
C ARG A 136 -31.77 -12.76 -10.74
N LYS A 137 -31.87 -12.84 -9.41
CA LYS A 137 -31.27 -11.85 -8.50
C LYS A 137 -29.94 -12.39 -8.00
N LEU A 138 -28.90 -11.57 -8.07
CA LEU A 138 -27.57 -11.86 -7.54
C LEU A 138 -27.27 -10.91 -6.39
N ILE A 139 -26.86 -11.46 -5.26
CA ILE A 139 -26.28 -10.71 -4.16
C ILE A 139 -24.79 -10.50 -4.51
N ARG A 140 -24.34 -9.26 -4.57
CA ARG A 140 -22.95 -8.95 -4.97
C ARG A 140 -21.94 -9.15 -3.86
N ASP A 141 -22.32 -8.72 -2.66
CA ASP A 141 -21.50 -8.89 -1.47
C ASP A 141 -21.99 -10.11 -0.71
N LEU A 142 -21.18 -11.14 -0.74
CA LEU A 142 -21.44 -12.43 -0.09
C LEU A 142 -20.60 -12.61 1.18
N SER A 143 -19.83 -11.60 1.60
CA SER A 143 -18.96 -11.69 2.78
C SER A 143 -19.73 -12.01 4.06
N GLU A 144 -20.95 -11.48 4.20
CA GLU A 144 -21.85 -11.73 5.32
C GLU A 144 -22.82 -12.91 5.09
N SER A 145 -22.71 -13.59 3.94
CA SER A 145 -23.59 -14.71 3.61
C SER A 145 -23.03 -16.03 4.14
N ASP A 146 -23.92 -16.95 4.52
CA ASP A 146 -23.52 -18.30 4.85
C ASP A 146 -22.85 -18.97 3.64
N ARG A 147 -21.84 -19.82 3.90
CA ARG A 147 -21.21 -20.63 2.87
C ARG A 147 -22.18 -21.64 2.29
N LEU A 148 -22.08 -21.88 0.99
CA LEU A 148 -22.88 -22.89 0.31
C LEU A 148 -22.45 -24.29 0.73
N ASP A 149 -23.42 -25.22 0.77
CA ASP A 149 -23.17 -26.58 1.29
C ASP A 149 -22.56 -27.51 0.24
N THR A 150 -22.81 -27.26 -1.04
CA THR A 150 -22.45 -28.18 -2.11
C THR A 150 -21.64 -27.51 -3.23
N LEU A 151 -20.76 -28.31 -3.86
CA LEU A 151 -20.05 -27.88 -5.05
C LEU A 151 -20.99 -27.48 -6.20
N LYS A 152 -22.15 -28.12 -6.30
CA LYS A 152 -23.13 -27.81 -7.36
C LYS A 152 -23.71 -26.39 -7.18
N GLU A 153 -23.96 -25.99 -5.94
CA GLU A 153 -24.41 -24.63 -5.63
C GLU A 153 -23.32 -23.61 -5.94
N LEU A 154 -22.05 -23.90 -5.60
CA LEU A 154 -20.92 -23.06 -6.00
C LEU A 154 -20.81 -22.91 -7.52
N GLN A 155 -20.93 -24.01 -8.29
CA GLN A 155 -20.91 -23.96 -9.75
C GLN A 155 -22.04 -23.10 -10.31
N ASN A 156 -23.25 -23.18 -9.74
CA ASN A 156 -24.36 -22.32 -10.14
C ASN A 156 -24.06 -20.84 -9.83
N LEU A 157 -23.50 -20.55 -8.67
CA LEU A 157 -23.08 -19.20 -8.29
C LEU A 157 -22.02 -18.65 -9.26
N TRP A 158 -21.03 -19.47 -9.66
CA TRP A 158 -19.99 -19.02 -10.60
C TRP A 158 -20.57 -18.66 -11.97
N THR A 159 -21.55 -19.43 -12.47
CA THR A 159 -22.23 -19.11 -13.73
C THR A 159 -23.08 -17.85 -13.62
N ASP A 160 -23.72 -17.62 -12.45
CA ASP A 160 -24.48 -16.40 -12.19
C ASP A 160 -23.58 -15.16 -12.11
N LEU A 161 -22.40 -15.28 -11.50
CA LEU A 161 -21.38 -14.22 -11.47
C LEU A 161 -20.90 -13.88 -12.89
N SER A 162 -20.61 -14.90 -13.71
CA SER A 162 -20.23 -14.68 -15.12
C SER A 162 -21.33 -14.03 -15.93
N THR A 163 -22.59 -14.44 -15.71
CA THR A 163 -23.75 -13.83 -16.34
C THR A 163 -23.87 -12.35 -15.98
N ASN A 164 -23.69 -12.01 -14.70
CA ASN A 164 -23.69 -10.63 -14.25
C ASN A 164 -22.58 -9.79 -14.89
N ASP A 165 -21.37 -10.33 -15.02
CA ASP A 165 -20.24 -9.62 -15.63
C ASP A 165 -20.51 -9.32 -17.12
N VAL A 166 -21.10 -10.27 -17.84
CA VAL A 166 -21.52 -10.06 -19.23
C VAL A 166 -22.62 -8.99 -19.30
N ILE A 167 -23.66 -9.07 -18.46
CA ILE A 167 -24.75 -8.08 -18.43
C ILE A 167 -24.21 -6.68 -18.13
N GLN A 168 -23.26 -6.50 -17.18
CA GLN A 168 -22.66 -5.21 -16.90
C GLN A 168 -21.94 -4.60 -18.11
N LEU A 169 -21.28 -5.44 -18.92
CA LEU A 169 -20.67 -4.98 -20.17
C LEU A 169 -21.72 -4.64 -21.24
N MET A 170 -22.81 -5.41 -21.32
CA MET A 170 -23.91 -5.12 -22.24
C MET A 170 -24.63 -3.80 -21.88
N LEU A 171 -24.79 -3.49 -20.60
CA LEU A 171 -25.32 -2.20 -20.14
C LEU A 171 -24.43 -1.01 -20.52
N SER A 172 -23.15 -1.28 -20.83
CA SER A 172 -22.20 -0.30 -21.36
C SER A 172 -22.13 -0.35 -22.91
N GLU A 173 -23.26 -0.70 -23.56
CA GLU A 173 -23.45 -0.72 -25.01
C GLU A 173 -22.57 -1.73 -25.79
N ASN A 174 -22.03 -2.75 -25.14
CA ASN A 174 -21.34 -3.82 -25.84
C ASN A 174 -22.34 -4.89 -26.34
N PRO A 175 -22.24 -5.37 -27.59
CA PRO A 175 -22.96 -6.56 -28.03
C PRO A 175 -22.60 -7.78 -27.20
N ILE A 176 -23.49 -8.74 -27.03
CA ILE A 176 -23.28 -9.91 -26.16
C ILE A 176 -21.98 -10.66 -26.51
N ASN A 177 -21.68 -10.88 -27.78
CA ASN A 177 -20.48 -11.59 -28.19
C ASN A 177 -19.20 -10.86 -27.75
N ASP A 178 -19.16 -9.54 -27.89
CA ASP A 178 -18.04 -8.71 -27.44
C ASP A 178 -17.94 -8.70 -25.91
N ALA A 179 -19.07 -8.66 -25.20
CA ALA A 179 -19.12 -8.72 -23.75
C ALA A 179 -18.60 -10.07 -23.23
N VAL A 180 -19.00 -11.18 -23.86
CA VAL A 180 -18.49 -12.52 -23.54
C VAL A 180 -16.98 -12.62 -23.77
N GLU A 181 -16.48 -12.19 -24.92
CA GLU A 181 -15.04 -12.25 -25.21
C GLU A 181 -14.21 -11.35 -24.28
N LYS A 182 -14.71 -10.16 -23.93
CA LYS A 182 -14.07 -9.29 -22.91
C LYS A 182 -14.06 -9.95 -21.54
N THR A 183 -15.13 -10.62 -21.14
CA THR A 183 -15.21 -11.34 -19.85
C THR A 183 -14.19 -12.48 -19.84
N LYS A 184 -14.14 -13.33 -20.88
CA LYS A 184 -13.15 -14.39 -21.03
C LYS A 184 -11.72 -13.87 -20.95
N LYS A 185 -11.43 -12.76 -21.65
CA LYS A 185 -10.10 -12.14 -21.60
C LYS A 185 -9.72 -11.67 -20.19
N ARG A 186 -10.65 -11.04 -19.45
CA ARG A 186 -10.42 -10.65 -18.05
C ARG A 186 -10.11 -11.86 -17.17
N MET A 187 -10.89 -12.94 -17.32
CA MET A 187 -10.68 -14.18 -16.57
C MET A 187 -9.34 -14.85 -16.93
N ALA A 188 -8.96 -14.87 -18.21
CA ALA A 188 -7.66 -15.41 -18.64
C ALA A 188 -6.49 -14.60 -18.04
N ASN A 189 -6.60 -13.29 -17.97
CA ASN A 189 -5.61 -12.44 -17.30
C ASN A 189 -5.53 -12.76 -15.79
N GLN A 190 -6.67 -12.92 -15.11
CA GLN A 190 -6.71 -13.30 -13.70
C GLN A 190 -6.06 -14.67 -13.46
N LEU A 191 -6.35 -15.65 -14.33
CA LEU A 191 -5.71 -16.95 -14.26
C LEU A 191 -4.19 -16.85 -14.41
N ASN A 192 -3.72 -16.09 -15.40
CA ASN A 192 -2.28 -15.89 -15.62
C ASN A 192 -1.58 -15.29 -14.37
N TYR A 193 -2.22 -14.34 -13.66
CA TYR A 193 -1.70 -13.85 -12.39
C TYR A 193 -1.71 -14.93 -11.32
N PHE A 194 -2.77 -15.73 -11.24
CA PHE A 194 -2.87 -16.79 -10.26
C PHE A 194 -1.83 -17.91 -10.47
N GLU A 195 -1.57 -18.29 -11.72
CA GLU A 195 -0.55 -19.29 -12.09
C GLU A 195 0.89 -18.86 -11.72
N GLN A 196 1.12 -17.58 -11.48
CA GLN A 196 2.39 -17.06 -11.02
C GLN A 196 2.56 -17.09 -9.50
N THR A 197 1.58 -17.61 -8.74
CA THR A 197 1.67 -17.77 -7.28
C THR A 197 2.81 -18.71 -6.90
N ARG A 198 3.52 -18.38 -5.82
CA ARG A 198 4.67 -19.13 -5.29
C ARG A 198 4.45 -19.62 -3.87
N ASN A 199 5.30 -20.52 -3.42
CA ASN A 199 5.27 -21.00 -2.03
C ASN A 199 5.43 -19.86 -1.01
N GLU A 200 6.24 -18.84 -1.34
CA GLU A 200 6.44 -17.64 -0.53
C GLU A 200 5.16 -16.82 -0.37
N ASP A 201 4.32 -16.75 -1.42
CA ASP A 201 3.05 -16.02 -1.36
C ASP A 201 2.09 -16.71 -0.39
N VAL A 202 2.01 -18.05 -0.44
CA VAL A 202 1.20 -18.86 0.50
C VAL A 202 1.67 -18.65 1.94
N PHE A 203 2.97 -18.74 2.15
CA PHE A 203 3.58 -18.49 3.46
C PHE A 203 3.27 -17.08 3.97
N ASN A 204 3.42 -16.06 3.10
CA ASN A 204 3.11 -14.68 3.43
C ASN A 204 1.65 -14.48 3.86
N ILE A 205 0.70 -15.07 3.12
CA ILE A 205 -0.73 -14.96 3.46
C ILE A 205 -0.97 -15.55 4.85
N PHE A 206 -0.46 -16.76 5.13
CA PHE A 206 -0.67 -17.40 6.41
C PHE A 206 0.01 -16.66 7.58
N MET A 207 1.28 -16.26 7.43
CA MET A 207 1.97 -15.48 8.48
C MET A 207 1.29 -14.14 8.75
N ASN A 208 0.77 -13.47 7.73
CA ASN A 208 0.02 -12.23 7.90
C ASN A 208 -1.39 -12.45 8.47
N SER A 209 -1.98 -13.62 8.28
CA SER A 209 -3.21 -14.00 9.00
C SER A 209 -2.96 -14.14 10.51
N ILE A 210 -1.83 -14.71 10.91
CA ILE A 210 -1.43 -14.76 12.33
C ILE A 210 -1.11 -13.36 12.85
N ALA A 211 -0.34 -12.57 12.11
CA ALA A 211 0.09 -11.24 12.53
C ALA A 211 -1.09 -10.29 12.77
N SER A 212 -2.11 -10.33 11.90
CA SER A 212 -3.29 -9.45 11.99
C SER A 212 -4.14 -9.69 13.23
N ILE A 213 -4.08 -10.88 13.86
CA ILE A 213 -4.77 -11.15 15.12
C ILE A 213 -4.19 -10.34 16.29
N TYR A 214 -2.92 -9.93 16.19
CA TYR A 214 -2.29 -9.06 17.19
C TYR A 214 -2.68 -7.59 17.01
N GLY A 215 -3.16 -7.19 15.85
CA GLY A 215 -3.62 -5.85 15.57
C GLY A 215 -3.40 -5.39 14.12
N PRO A 216 -4.09 -4.34 13.67
CA PRO A 216 -4.13 -3.92 12.27
C PRO A 216 -2.78 -3.41 11.72
N HIS A 217 -1.84 -3.11 12.59
CA HIS A 217 -0.53 -2.55 12.22
C HIS A 217 0.62 -3.56 12.38
N THR A 218 0.29 -4.83 12.57
CA THR A 218 1.26 -5.92 12.73
C THR A 218 1.30 -6.74 11.45
N SER A 219 2.49 -6.92 10.86
CA SER A 219 2.65 -7.64 9.60
C SER A 219 4.04 -8.22 9.43
N TYR A 220 4.12 -9.41 8.86
CA TYR A 220 5.35 -9.95 8.29
C TYR A 220 5.56 -9.35 6.90
N MET A 221 6.76 -8.90 6.63
CA MET A 221 7.21 -8.39 5.33
C MET A 221 8.26 -9.35 4.77
N SER A 222 7.97 -9.96 3.62
CA SER A 222 8.96 -10.74 2.88
C SER A 222 10.19 -9.88 2.54
N PRO A 223 11.32 -10.45 2.14
CA PRO A 223 12.51 -9.68 1.75
C PRO A 223 12.20 -8.55 0.78
N LYS A 224 11.34 -8.82 -0.22
CA LYS A 224 10.90 -7.81 -1.19
C LYS A 224 10.06 -6.71 -0.55
N ASN A 225 9.03 -7.06 0.21
CA ASN A 225 8.17 -6.07 0.87
C ASN A 225 8.95 -5.25 1.89
N SER A 226 10.01 -5.83 2.48
CA SER A 226 10.94 -5.13 3.35
C SER A 226 11.74 -4.08 2.59
N GLU A 227 12.27 -4.43 1.42
CA GLU A 227 12.99 -3.49 0.55
C GLU A 227 12.09 -2.32 0.11
N ASP A 228 10.86 -2.61 -0.31
CA ASP A 228 9.90 -1.59 -0.71
C ASP A 228 9.52 -0.67 0.49
N PHE A 229 9.39 -1.24 1.69
CA PHE A 229 9.18 -0.45 2.91
C PHE A 229 10.38 0.48 3.20
N ASP A 230 11.60 -0.03 3.10
CA ASP A 230 12.81 0.73 3.35
C ASP A 230 13.01 1.86 2.32
N ILE A 231 12.68 1.61 1.04
CA ILE A 231 12.69 2.62 -0.03
C ILE A 231 11.69 3.75 0.28
N ASN A 232 10.47 3.38 0.67
CA ASN A 232 9.43 4.36 1.00
C ASN A 232 9.80 5.20 2.23
N MET A 233 10.48 4.61 3.20
CA MET A 233 10.94 5.32 4.40
C MET A 233 12.17 6.19 4.14
N SER A 234 13.09 5.76 3.29
CA SER A 234 14.33 6.48 2.98
C SER A 234 14.19 7.50 1.84
N LEU A 235 13.14 7.40 1.04
CA LEU A 235 12.98 8.09 -0.26
C LEU A 235 14.22 7.92 -1.14
N SER A 236 14.80 6.75 -1.13
CA SER A 236 16.05 6.43 -1.83
C SER A 236 16.06 4.97 -2.26
N LEU A 237 16.51 4.71 -3.46
CA LEU A 237 16.70 3.35 -3.97
C LEU A 237 17.97 3.26 -4.83
N GLU A 238 18.55 2.08 -4.93
CA GLU A 238 19.64 1.80 -5.87
C GLU A 238 19.08 1.15 -7.14
N GLY A 239 19.20 1.84 -8.27
CA GLY A 239 18.61 1.38 -9.52
C GLY A 239 18.76 2.38 -10.66
N ILE A 240 17.84 2.31 -11.61
CA ILE A 240 17.84 3.14 -12.82
C ILE A 240 17.02 4.43 -12.69
N GLY A 241 16.08 4.53 -11.74
CA GLY A 241 15.21 5.68 -11.59
C GLY A 241 14.09 5.70 -12.64
N ALA A 242 13.35 4.61 -12.76
CA ALA A 242 12.13 4.51 -13.55
C ALA A 242 10.99 3.94 -12.70
N LEU A 243 9.80 4.50 -12.81
CA LEU A 243 8.56 3.92 -12.31
C LEU A 243 8.01 2.97 -13.37
N LEU A 244 7.67 1.76 -12.95
CA LEU A 244 7.21 0.71 -13.85
C LEU A 244 5.77 0.33 -13.52
N SER A 245 5.03 -0.10 -14.55
CA SER A 245 3.68 -0.65 -14.43
C SER A 245 3.55 -1.89 -15.30
N SER A 246 2.56 -2.74 -15.00
CA SER A 246 2.20 -3.86 -15.87
C SER A 246 1.15 -3.42 -16.88
N ASP A 247 1.37 -3.73 -18.16
CA ASP A 247 0.40 -3.56 -19.25
C ASP A 247 0.27 -4.87 -20.03
N GLY A 248 -0.71 -5.67 -19.63
CA GLY A 248 -0.90 -7.01 -20.16
C GLY A 248 0.29 -7.92 -19.84
N LEU A 249 1.02 -8.36 -20.86
CA LEU A 249 2.21 -9.21 -20.74
C LEU A 249 3.51 -8.43 -20.57
N TYR A 250 3.47 -7.10 -20.66
CA TYR A 250 4.68 -6.27 -20.66
C TYR A 250 4.84 -5.49 -19.36
N THR A 251 6.09 -5.36 -18.92
CA THR A 251 6.48 -4.34 -17.95
C THR A 251 6.78 -3.06 -18.72
N THR A 252 6.08 -1.97 -18.39
CA THR A 252 6.10 -0.70 -19.11
C THR A 252 6.65 0.42 -18.24
N ILE A 253 7.40 1.33 -18.80
CA ILE A 253 7.88 2.53 -18.10
C ILE A 253 6.72 3.51 -17.97
N SER A 254 6.25 3.78 -16.75
CA SER A 254 5.21 4.77 -16.47
C SER A 254 5.78 6.19 -16.49
N SER A 255 6.92 6.40 -15.82
CA SER A 255 7.62 7.68 -15.77
C SER A 255 9.09 7.49 -15.40
N LEU A 256 9.91 8.49 -15.66
CA LEU A 256 11.30 8.55 -15.23
C LEU A 256 11.42 9.47 -14.00
N VAL A 257 12.28 9.07 -13.05
CA VAL A 257 12.54 9.86 -11.85
C VAL A 257 13.49 11.00 -12.20
N PRO A 258 13.14 12.26 -11.93
CA PRO A 258 13.99 13.41 -12.21
C PRO A 258 15.39 13.27 -11.60
N GLY A 259 16.42 13.51 -12.40
CA GLY A 259 17.83 13.35 -11.98
C GLY A 259 18.31 11.91 -11.86
N GLY A 260 17.48 10.91 -12.18
CA GLY A 260 17.84 9.50 -12.18
C GLY A 260 18.71 9.08 -13.36
N PRO A 261 19.37 7.91 -13.28
CA PRO A 261 20.21 7.40 -14.38
C PRO A 261 19.48 7.23 -15.71
N ALA A 262 18.23 6.75 -15.67
CA ALA A 262 17.41 6.53 -16.87
C ALA A 262 17.05 7.85 -17.57
N GLU A 263 16.69 8.89 -16.81
CA GLU A 263 16.40 10.20 -17.37
C GLU A 263 17.66 10.84 -17.97
N LYS A 264 18.78 10.83 -17.22
CA LYS A 264 20.06 11.40 -17.67
C LYS A 264 20.61 10.73 -18.92
N GLY A 265 20.29 9.46 -19.11
CA GLY A 265 20.73 8.68 -20.27
C GLY A 265 19.98 9.01 -21.55
N GLU A 266 18.83 9.71 -21.48
CA GLU A 266 17.97 10.08 -22.61
C GLU A 266 17.67 8.92 -23.58
N SER A 267 17.73 7.68 -23.06
CA SER A 267 17.64 6.46 -23.88
C SER A 267 16.31 5.72 -23.68
N LEU A 268 15.56 6.07 -22.65
CA LEU A 268 14.27 5.52 -22.29
C LEU A 268 13.21 6.62 -22.27
N GLU A 269 11.98 6.24 -22.63
CA GLU A 269 10.83 7.13 -22.62
C GLU A 269 9.64 6.48 -21.89
N PRO A 270 8.72 7.28 -21.34
CA PRO A 270 7.44 6.74 -20.86
C PRO A 270 6.72 5.95 -21.94
N LYS A 271 6.11 4.82 -21.54
CA LYS A 271 5.44 3.82 -22.37
C LYS A 271 6.37 2.88 -23.17
N ASP A 272 7.69 2.97 -23.02
CA ASP A 272 8.57 1.93 -23.50
C ASP A 272 8.26 0.61 -22.79
N ARG A 273 8.20 -0.51 -23.52
CA ARG A 273 7.91 -1.84 -22.99
C ARG A 273 9.20 -2.64 -22.86
N ILE A 274 9.47 -3.12 -21.66
CA ILE A 274 10.65 -3.92 -21.35
C ILE A 274 10.35 -5.38 -21.67
N ILE A 275 11.14 -5.97 -22.56
CA ILE A 275 11.02 -7.36 -23.00
C ILE A 275 12.19 -8.23 -22.56
N GLY A 276 13.33 -7.62 -22.18
CA GLY A 276 14.47 -8.37 -21.73
C GLY A 276 15.36 -7.56 -20.79
N VAL A 277 16.02 -8.26 -19.86
CA VAL A 277 16.95 -7.67 -18.88
C VAL A 277 18.24 -8.46 -18.82
N GLY A 278 19.37 -7.79 -19.05
CA GLY A 278 20.73 -8.37 -18.95
C GLY A 278 21.55 -7.69 -17.86
N GLN A 279 22.41 -8.45 -17.19
CA GLN A 279 23.33 -7.93 -16.18
C GLN A 279 24.72 -7.70 -16.80
N ASP A 280 25.40 -6.64 -16.38
CA ASP A 280 26.73 -6.28 -16.82
C ASP A 280 26.90 -6.17 -18.37
N GLU A 281 28.11 -6.16 -18.87
CA GLU A 281 28.40 -5.97 -20.32
C GLU A 281 28.12 -7.22 -21.17
N LYS A 282 28.13 -8.42 -20.57
CA LYS A 282 28.13 -9.70 -21.30
C LYS A 282 27.11 -10.70 -20.73
N GLY A 283 26.34 -10.34 -19.71
CA GLY A 283 25.32 -11.22 -19.17
C GLY A 283 24.27 -11.56 -20.23
N GLU A 284 23.70 -12.74 -20.18
CA GLU A 284 22.59 -13.13 -21.04
C GLU A 284 21.39 -12.19 -20.80
N ILE A 285 20.70 -11.80 -21.87
CA ILE A 285 19.44 -11.06 -21.76
C ILE A 285 18.34 -12.08 -21.49
N ILE A 286 17.76 -11.98 -20.31
CA ILE A 286 16.65 -12.81 -19.87
C ILE A 286 15.37 -12.22 -20.44
N ASP A 287 14.58 -13.00 -21.18
CA ASP A 287 13.24 -12.63 -21.64
C ASP A 287 12.32 -12.51 -20.42
N VAL A 288 11.68 -11.36 -20.26
CA VAL A 288 10.81 -11.03 -19.11
C VAL A 288 9.35 -10.81 -19.51
N VAL A 289 8.98 -11.12 -20.75
CA VAL A 289 7.59 -11.00 -21.22
C VAL A 289 6.69 -11.95 -20.42
N GLY A 290 5.61 -11.44 -19.88
CA GLY A 290 4.68 -12.22 -19.06
C GLY A 290 5.14 -12.48 -17.62
N TRP A 291 6.31 -11.96 -17.21
CA TRP A 291 6.78 -12.09 -15.83
C TRP A 291 6.00 -11.15 -14.88
N ARG A 292 5.99 -11.50 -13.61
CA ARG A 292 5.53 -10.59 -12.55
C ARG A 292 6.42 -9.34 -12.58
N ILE A 293 5.78 -8.18 -12.53
CA ILE A 293 6.50 -6.89 -12.51
C ILE A 293 7.57 -6.84 -11.42
N ASP A 294 7.31 -7.46 -10.29
CA ASP A 294 8.21 -7.55 -9.15
C ASP A 294 9.52 -8.24 -9.48
N ASP A 295 9.47 -9.33 -10.25
CA ASP A 295 10.66 -10.06 -10.66
C ASP A 295 11.46 -9.27 -11.68
N VAL A 296 10.79 -8.57 -12.58
CA VAL A 296 11.43 -7.67 -13.54
C VAL A 296 12.10 -6.51 -12.80
N VAL A 297 11.43 -5.90 -11.83
CA VAL A 297 11.99 -4.84 -10.98
C VAL A 297 13.24 -5.32 -10.24
N ASN A 298 13.23 -6.54 -9.69
CA ASN A 298 14.37 -7.11 -8.99
C ASN A 298 15.58 -7.32 -9.92
N LEU A 299 15.35 -7.67 -11.19
CA LEU A 299 16.43 -7.76 -12.18
C LEU A 299 16.96 -6.37 -12.58
N ILE A 300 16.11 -5.34 -12.58
CA ILE A 300 16.48 -3.97 -12.98
C ILE A 300 17.18 -3.24 -11.84
N ARG A 301 16.74 -3.40 -10.57
CA ARG A 301 17.43 -2.87 -9.39
C ARG A 301 18.80 -3.54 -9.22
N GLY A 302 19.66 -2.94 -8.43
CA GLY A 302 20.95 -3.51 -8.06
C GLY A 302 21.95 -2.46 -7.62
N PRO A 303 23.14 -2.88 -7.15
CA PRO A 303 24.09 -2.01 -6.49
C PRO A 303 24.54 -0.81 -7.35
N LYS A 304 24.72 0.33 -6.69
CA LYS A 304 25.28 1.53 -7.32
C LYS A 304 26.56 1.21 -8.09
N GLY A 305 26.65 1.69 -9.33
CA GLY A 305 27.81 1.51 -10.21
C GLY A 305 27.77 0.23 -11.05
N SER A 306 26.85 -0.72 -10.77
CA SER A 306 26.63 -1.87 -11.64
C SER A 306 25.87 -1.48 -12.90
N LYS A 307 26.05 -2.24 -13.99
CA LYS A 307 25.39 -2.02 -15.27
C LYS A 307 24.20 -2.96 -15.43
N VAL A 308 23.07 -2.43 -15.95
CA VAL A 308 21.93 -3.21 -16.45
C VAL A 308 21.73 -2.88 -17.92
N ARG A 309 21.36 -3.87 -18.71
CA ARG A 309 20.95 -3.73 -20.11
C ARG A 309 19.49 -4.09 -20.22
N LEU A 310 18.73 -3.20 -20.84
CA LEU A 310 17.29 -3.40 -21.08
C LEU A 310 17.07 -3.57 -22.57
N GLN A 311 16.42 -4.65 -22.96
CA GLN A 311 15.87 -4.78 -24.29
C GLN A 311 14.42 -4.27 -24.24
N ILE A 312 14.12 -3.26 -25.05
CA ILE A 312 12.82 -2.58 -25.04
C ILE A 312 12.18 -2.57 -26.43
N ILE A 313 10.87 -2.47 -26.43
CA ILE A 313 10.09 -2.02 -27.59
C ILE A 313 9.77 -0.55 -27.33
N PRO A 314 10.31 0.38 -28.17
CA PRO A 314 10.07 1.82 -27.99
C PRO A 314 8.58 2.17 -28.09
N SER A 315 8.16 3.16 -27.32
CA SER A 315 6.77 3.68 -27.34
C SER A 315 6.37 4.26 -28.69
N THR A 316 7.34 4.66 -29.50
CA THR A 316 7.15 5.19 -30.88
C THR A 316 7.07 4.10 -31.94
N SER A 317 7.34 2.81 -31.61
CA SER A 317 7.27 1.70 -32.54
C SER A 317 5.83 1.44 -32.98
N LEU A 318 5.59 1.46 -34.29
CA LEU A 318 4.28 1.14 -34.88
C LEU A 318 4.00 -0.37 -34.90
N ASN A 319 5.04 -1.19 -34.83
CA ASN A 319 4.95 -2.64 -34.84
C ASN A 319 5.84 -3.18 -33.71
N ASP A 320 5.39 -4.18 -32.98
CA ASP A 320 6.11 -4.82 -31.87
C ASP A 320 7.42 -5.53 -32.28
N THR A 321 7.88 -5.34 -33.49
CA THR A 321 9.09 -5.96 -34.07
C THR A 321 10.35 -5.11 -33.93
N GLU A 322 10.22 -3.81 -33.65
CA GLU A 322 11.38 -2.94 -33.43
C GLU A 322 11.81 -3.04 -31.98
N THR A 323 13.03 -3.52 -31.75
CA THR A 323 13.61 -3.61 -30.42
C THR A 323 14.88 -2.77 -30.32
N LYS A 324 15.13 -2.21 -29.15
CA LYS A 324 16.33 -1.42 -28.86
C LYS A 324 16.95 -1.95 -27.57
N GLU A 325 18.27 -2.06 -27.53
CA GLU A 325 19.01 -2.33 -26.29
C GLU A 325 19.51 -1.01 -25.69
N VAL A 326 19.31 -0.85 -24.39
CA VAL A 326 19.67 0.34 -23.62
C VAL A 326 20.53 -0.08 -22.44
N GLU A 327 21.74 0.50 -22.33
CA GLU A 327 22.64 0.28 -21.19
C GLU A 327 22.50 1.40 -20.17
N ILE A 328 22.36 1.04 -18.89
CA ILE A 328 22.23 2.00 -17.81
C ILE A 328 23.14 1.60 -16.65
N ILE A 329 23.90 2.56 -16.13
CA ILE A 329 24.68 2.38 -14.90
C ILE A 329 23.79 2.78 -13.72
N ARG A 330 23.52 1.81 -12.84
CA ARG A 330 22.71 2.03 -11.64
C ARG A 330 23.36 3.04 -10.71
N ASN A 331 22.55 3.83 -10.05
CA ASN A 331 23.00 4.79 -9.04
C ASN A 331 21.98 4.87 -7.91
N VAL A 332 22.34 5.59 -6.84
CA VAL A 332 21.35 6.01 -5.85
C VAL A 332 20.41 7.01 -6.50
N VAL A 333 19.14 6.69 -6.50
CA VAL A 333 18.04 7.53 -7.00
C VAL A 333 17.31 8.10 -5.79
N LYS A 334 17.24 9.43 -5.69
CA LYS A 334 16.48 10.12 -4.64
C LYS A 334 15.13 10.51 -5.19
N LEU A 335 14.08 10.12 -4.46
CA LEU A 335 12.69 10.43 -4.81
C LEU A 335 12.32 11.85 -4.32
N GLU A 336 12.94 12.86 -4.94
CA GLU A 336 12.77 14.26 -4.52
C GLU A 336 11.32 14.74 -4.63
N ASP A 337 10.56 14.26 -5.62
CA ASP A 337 9.15 14.61 -5.82
C ASP A 337 8.24 14.11 -4.67
N GLN A 338 8.75 13.18 -3.84
CA GLN A 338 8.07 12.68 -2.65
C GLN A 338 8.59 13.32 -1.35
N ALA A 339 9.53 14.27 -1.47
CA ALA A 339 10.06 15.00 -0.33
C ALA A 339 9.20 16.22 0.03
N ALA A 340 9.55 16.89 1.14
CA ALA A 340 8.89 18.13 1.53
C ALA A 340 9.15 19.25 0.52
N GLU A 341 8.11 19.98 0.15
CA GLU A 341 8.16 21.10 -0.78
C GLU A 341 7.63 22.39 -0.17
N LYS A 342 8.03 23.53 -0.71
CA LYS A 342 7.51 24.84 -0.30
C LYS A 342 6.85 25.60 -1.43
N LYS A 343 5.84 26.40 -1.04
CA LYS A 343 5.21 27.41 -1.89
C LYS A 343 5.07 28.72 -1.10
N ILE A 344 4.98 29.85 -1.78
CA ILE A 344 4.69 31.15 -1.17
C ILE A 344 3.41 31.69 -1.78
N LEU A 345 2.45 32.00 -0.92
CA LEU A 345 1.18 32.62 -1.29
C LEU A 345 1.22 34.09 -0.89
N SER A 346 0.91 34.98 -1.83
CA SER A 346 0.71 36.39 -1.57
C SER A 346 -0.78 36.65 -1.36
N LEU A 347 -1.15 37.26 -0.26
CA LEU A 347 -2.52 37.56 0.13
C LEU A 347 -2.63 39.05 0.42
N GLU A 348 -3.53 39.74 -0.30
CA GLU A 348 -3.90 41.13 0.01
C GLU A 348 -5.11 41.13 0.96
N ARG A 349 -4.99 41.84 2.08
CA ARG A 349 -6.07 42.03 3.04
C ARG A 349 -5.97 43.40 3.71
N ASN A 350 -7.06 44.19 3.63
CA ASN A 350 -7.12 45.54 4.19
C ASN A 350 -5.96 46.43 3.72
N GLU A 351 -5.71 46.43 2.41
CA GLU A 351 -4.64 47.22 1.76
C GLU A 351 -3.21 46.86 2.25
N LYS A 352 -3.05 45.67 2.79
CA LYS A 352 -1.77 45.17 3.23
C LYS A 352 -1.50 43.81 2.59
N ASP A 353 -0.31 43.67 2.02
CA ASP A 353 0.19 42.44 1.46
C ASP A 353 0.80 41.56 2.57
N TYR A 354 0.45 40.29 2.52
CA TYR A 354 0.99 39.26 3.39
C TYR A 354 1.60 38.15 2.55
N LYS A 355 2.76 37.67 2.95
CA LYS A 355 3.40 36.48 2.38
C LYS A 355 3.20 35.29 3.34
N VAL A 356 2.57 34.23 2.86
CA VAL A 356 2.38 33.01 3.63
C VAL A 356 3.20 31.90 2.99
N GLY A 357 4.17 31.38 3.75
CA GLY A 357 4.88 30.15 3.36
C GLY A 357 3.97 28.93 3.54
N VAL A 358 3.99 28.03 2.59
CA VAL A 358 3.33 26.72 2.69
C VAL A 358 4.41 25.66 2.55
N ILE A 359 4.46 24.71 3.48
CA ILE A 359 5.28 23.50 3.37
C ILE A 359 4.33 22.33 3.26
N GLU A 360 4.37 21.66 2.13
CA GLU A 360 3.70 20.36 1.91
C GLU A 360 4.65 19.25 2.38
N LEU A 361 4.21 18.46 3.34
CA LEU A 361 4.98 17.34 3.89
C LEU A 361 4.23 16.04 3.66
N PRO A 362 4.61 15.23 2.68
CA PRO A 362 3.87 14.01 2.31
C PRO A 362 4.09 12.85 3.28
N ALA A 363 5.26 12.77 3.95
CA ALA A 363 5.58 11.74 4.91
C ALA A 363 6.68 12.21 5.89
N PHE A 364 6.82 11.53 7.03
CA PHE A 364 7.95 11.72 7.96
C PHE A 364 9.06 10.72 7.61
N TYR A 365 9.66 10.91 6.43
CA TYR A 365 10.71 10.06 5.88
C TYR A 365 12.04 10.20 6.61
N PHE A 366 12.79 9.08 6.70
CA PHE A 366 14.07 9.01 7.37
C PHE A 366 14.92 7.86 6.81
N ASP A 367 16.07 8.18 6.22
CA ASP A 367 17.03 7.20 5.76
C ASP A 367 17.89 6.70 6.93
N PHE A 368 17.39 5.63 7.56
CA PHE A 368 18.00 5.05 8.75
C PHE A 368 19.36 4.42 8.44
N ASP A 369 19.50 3.78 7.29
CA ASP A 369 20.74 3.11 6.86
C ASP A 369 21.87 4.10 6.60
N ALA A 370 21.60 5.16 5.84
CA ALA A 370 22.56 6.22 5.62
C ALA A 370 22.92 6.93 6.95
N TYR A 371 21.94 7.14 7.83
CA TYR A 371 22.19 7.69 9.16
C TYR A 371 23.11 6.79 10.00
N GLN A 372 22.91 5.47 10.02
CA GLN A 372 23.78 4.53 10.73
C GLN A 372 25.20 4.50 10.15
N LYS A 373 25.31 4.57 8.83
CA LYS A 373 26.60 4.65 8.11
C LYS A 373 27.30 5.99 8.28
N ARG A 374 26.70 6.95 9.04
CA ARG A 374 27.19 8.31 9.25
C ARG A 374 27.33 9.12 7.95
N ASP A 375 26.48 8.84 6.98
CA ASP A 375 26.33 9.71 5.82
C ASP A 375 25.63 11.00 6.26
N TYR A 376 26.32 12.13 6.19
CA TYR A 376 25.75 13.42 6.61
C TYR A 376 24.67 13.95 5.65
N GLU A 377 24.60 13.42 4.43
CA GLU A 377 23.61 13.78 3.40
C GLU A 377 22.38 12.86 3.40
N TYR A 378 22.15 12.09 4.49
CA TYR A 378 20.98 11.23 4.59
C TYR A 378 19.67 12.00 4.49
N LYS A 379 18.68 11.45 3.82
CA LYS A 379 17.33 12.01 3.68
C LYS A 379 16.62 12.02 5.03
N SER A 380 16.00 13.16 5.36
CA SER A 380 15.31 13.37 6.64
C SER A 380 14.29 14.50 6.48
N ALA A 381 13.03 14.22 6.81
CA ALA A 381 11.95 15.19 6.77
C ALA A 381 12.26 16.44 7.60
N SER A 382 12.81 16.27 8.81
CA SER A 382 13.15 17.41 9.69
C SER A 382 14.31 18.26 9.16
N LYS A 383 15.28 17.66 8.47
CA LYS A 383 16.37 18.41 7.81
C LYS A 383 15.85 19.21 6.62
N ASP A 384 15.05 18.59 5.77
CA ASP A 384 14.49 19.22 4.58
C ASP A 384 13.57 20.38 4.98
N VAL A 385 12.64 20.15 5.93
CA VAL A 385 11.78 21.23 6.46
C VAL A 385 12.60 22.35 7.07
N LYS A 386 13.68 22.05 7.82
CA LYS A 386 14.56 23.09 8.36
C LYS A 386 15.23 23.93 7.27
N LYS A 387 15.65 23.29 6.17
CA LYS A 387 16.19 23.98 4.98
C LYS A 387 15.13 24.90 4.35
N LEU A 388 13.92 24.37 4.10
CA LEU A 388 12.81 25.15 3.57
C LEU A 388 12.42 26.32 4.46
N LEU A 389 12.41 26.14 5.78
CA LEU A 389 12.17 27.23 6.75
C LEU A 389 13.25 28.32 6.68
N LYS A 390 14.51 27.96 6.46
CA LYS A 390 15.59 28.93 6.26
C LYS A 390 15.35 29.78 5.03
N GLU A 391 14.92 29.16 3.93
CA GLU A 391 14.59 29.84 2.68
C GLU A 391 13.36 30.76 2.86
N LEU A 392 12.28 30.27 3.49
CA LEU A 392 11.08 31.07 3.78
C LEU A 392 11.36 32.27 4.69
N LYS A 393 12.29 32.12 5.66
CA LYS A 393 12.75 33.25 6.49
C LYS A 393 13.49 34.30 5.68
N ALA A 394 14.27 33.91 4.69
CA ALA A 394 14.95 34.85 3.78
C ALA A 394 13.96 35.59 2.87
N GLU A 395 12.83 34.97 2.55
CA GLU A 395 11.70 35.59 1.79
C GLU A 395 10.79 36.46 2.69
N GLU A 396 11.09 36.57 4.00
CA GLU A 396 10.37 37.37 4.98
C GLU A 396 8.87 37.04 5.10
N VAL A 397 8.49 35.74 5.00
CA VAL A 397 7.09 35.33 5.14
C VAL A 397 6.49 35.76 6.47
N ASP A 398 5.22 36.16 6.50
CA ASP A 398 4.49 36.61 7.69
C ASP A 398 3.95 35.47 8.55
N GLY A 399 3.74 34.30 7.96
CA GLY A 399 3.23 33.09 8.62
C GLY A 399 3.54 31.85 7.81
N LEU A 400 3.21 30.68 8.39
CA LEU A 400 3.48 29.36 7.82
C LEU A 400 2.23 28.50 7.86
N VAL A 401 1.98 27.79 6.79
CA VAL A 401 1.07 26.65 6.71
C VAL A 401 1.91 25.38 6.56
N ILE A 402 1.68 24.40 7.41
CA ILE A 402 2.23 23.04 7.27
C ILE A 402 1.08 22.16 6.80
N ASP A 403 1.17 21.64 5.58
CA ASP A 403 0.15 20.77 5.03
C ASP A 403 0.51 19.32 5.29
N LEU A 404 -0.29 18.68 6.16
CA LEU A 404 -0.19 17.26 6.52
C LEU A 404 -1.37 16.45 5.97
N ARG A 405 -2.19 17.02 5.12
CA ARG A 405 -3.29 16.29 4.51
C ARG A 405 -2.73 15.11 3.71
N ASN A 406 -3.35 13.94 3.84
CA ASN A 406 -2.92 12.66 3.25
C ASN A 406 -1.55 12.13 3.73
N ASN A 407 -0.97 12.71 4.79
CA ASN A 407 0.27 12.24 5.37
C ASN A 407 0.01 11.14 6.41
N GLY A 408 0.22 9.88 6.04
CA GLY A 408 0.02 8.70 6.90
C GLY A 408 1.02 8.55 8.05
N GLY A 409 1.95 9.48 8.22
CA GLY A 409 2.95 9.44 9.29
C GLY A 409 4.35 9.11 8.80
N GLY A 410 5.04 8.24 9.53
CA GLY A 410 6.42 7.82 9.28
C GLY A 410 7.22 7.76 10.59
N SER A 411 8.46 8.24 10.57
CA SER A 411 9.38 8.15 11.68
C SER A 411 8.97 9.00 12.89
N LEU A 412 8.79 8.34 14.06
CA LEU A 412 8.59 9.00 15.34
C LEU A 412 9.76 9.96 15.69
N TYR A 413 10.97 9.56 15.34
CA TYR A 413 12.16 10.38 15.52
C TYR A 413 12.07 11.68 14.73
N GLU A 414 11.64 11.62 13.48
CA GLU A 414 11.45 12.78 12.62
C GLU A 414 10.30 13.69 13.10
N ALA A 415 9.17 13.11 13.53
CA ALA A 415 8.07 13.88 14.12
C ALA A 415 8.52 14.69 15.33
N ASN A 416 9.28 14.06 16.23
CA ASN A 416 9.84 14.73 17.41
C ASN A 416 10.80 15.86 17.01
N ARG A 417 11.74 15.62 16.11
CA ARG A 417 12.71 16.64 15.66
C ARG A 417 12.06 17.78 14.90
N LEU A 418 11.06 17.48 14.08
CA LEU A 418 10.34 18.50 13.31
C LEU A 418 9.51 19.39 14.25
N ALA A 419 8.80 18.83 15.21
CA ALA A 419 8.06 19.58 16.21
C ALA A 419 8.97 20.50 17.03
N GLN A 420 10.21 20.08 17.33
CA GLN A 420 11.21 20.89 18.01
C GLN A 420 11.57 22.18 17.26
N LEU A 421 11.48 22.22 15.94
CA LEU A 421 11.73 23.44 15.17
C LEU A 421 10.75 24.57 15.54
N PHE A 422 9.56 24.22 16.01
CA PHE A 422 8.49 25.15 16.34
C PHE A 422 8.30 25.38 17.83
N ILE A 423 8.62 24.39 18.65
CA ILE A 423 8.43 24.42 20.12
C ILE A 423 9.75 24.79 20.83
N GLY A 424 10.88 24.33 20.27
CA GLY A 424 12.20 24.57 20.86
C GLY A 424 12.55 23.55 21.92
N ARG A 425 12.11 23.74 23.17
CA ARG A 425 12.41 22.86 24.30
C ARG A 425 11.15 22.28 24.94
N GLY A 426 11.27 21.11 25.51
CA GLY A 426 10.19 20.41 26.23
C GLY A 426 9.85 19.06 25.60
N THR A 427 8.98 18.34 26.27
CA THR A 427 8.46 17.06 25.81
C THR A 427 7.52 17.31 24.62
N ILE A 428 7.69 16.60 23.52
CA ILE A 428 6.81 16.66 22.36
C ILE A 428 5.72 15.60 22.45
N VAL A 429 6.10 14.40 22.85
CA VAL A 429 5.24 13.22 22.91
C VAL A 429 5.70 12.33 24.06
N GLN A 430 4.78 11.61 24.67
CA GLN A 430 5.07 10.60 25.68
C GLN A 430 4.86 9.21 25.06
N VAL A 431 5.74 8.25 25.34
CA VAL A 431 5.67 6.87 24.87
C VAL A 431 5.56 5.94 26.07
N LYS A 432 4.55 5.06 26.07
CA LYS A 432 4.31 4.04 27.09
C LYS A 432 4.59 2.66 26.49
N SER A 433 5.62 2.01 27.02
CA SER A 433 6.01 0.65 26.62
C SER A 433 5.12 -0.42 27.26
N SER A 434 5.22 -1.66 26.78
CA SER A 434 4.46 -2.82 27.28
C SER A 434 4.65 -3.12 28.78
N ASN A 435 5.80 -2.74 29.35
CA ASN A 435 6.09 -2.87 30.80
C ASN A 435 5.51 -1.74 31.65
N GLY A 436 4.74 -0.81 31.04
CA GLY A 436 4.13 0.34 31.72
C GLY A 436 5.06 1.55 31.90
N ASN A 437 6.33 1.48 31.49
CA ASN A 437 7.25 2.61 31.56
C ASN A 437 6.83 3.73 30.60
N ILE A 438 6.77 4.97 31.10
CA ILE A 438 6.42 6.17 30.34
C ILE A 438 7.69 7.01 30.15
N GLN A 439 8.01 7.30 28.90
CA GLN A 439 9.15 8.14 28.52
C GLN A 439 8.67 9.35 27.71
N GLY A 440 9.00 10.55 28.17
CA GLY A 440 8.84 11.78 27.38
C GLY A 440 9.97 11.92 26.36
N LEU A 441 9.61 12.13 25.10
CA LEU A 441 10.55 12.43 24.01
C LEU A 441 10.52 13.93 23.72
N GLY A 442 11.70 14.54 23.63
CA GLY A 442 11.88 15.96 23.37
C GLY A 442 13.25 16.45 23.86
N GLU A 443 13.55 17.69 23.57
CA GLU A 443 14.84 18.30 23.93
C GLU A 443 14.76 19.12 25.23
N ARG A 444 15.73 18.94 26.10
CA ARG A 444 15.84 19.75 27.32
C ARG A 444 16.32 21.18 27.04
N TRP A 445 17.12 21.32 26.00
CA TRP A 445 17.73 22.58 25.58
C TRP A 445 17.42 22.80 24.10
N GLY A 446 16.98 24.00 23.74
CA GLY A 446 16.64 24.35 22.39
C GLY A 446 15.95 25.70 22.29
N TYR A 447 15.84 26.21 21.09
CA TYR A 447 15.11 27.43 20.76
C TYR A 447 14.21 27.18 19.57
N GLN A 448 13.13 27.95 19.47
CA GLN A 448 12.26 27.93 18.33
C GLN A 448 13.03 28.37 17.09
N TYR A 449 13.08 27.49 16.08
CA TYR A 449 13.72 27.83 14.81
C TYR A 449 12.82 28.76 13.97
N PHE A 450 11.49 28.59 14.07
CA PHE A 450 10.49 29.44 13.42
C PHE A 450 9.48 29.94 14.48
N ASP A 451 9.35 31.25 14.63
CA ASP A 451 8.57 31.90 15.70
C ASP A 451 7.33 32.65 15.25
N LYS A 452 7.10 32.80 13.91
CA LYS A 452 5.90 33.43 13.33
C LYS A 452 4.65 32.54 13.47
N PRO A 453 3.44 33.07 13.19
CA PRO A 453 2.20 32.28 13.23
C PRO A 453 2.26 31.01 12.40
N ILE A 454 1.64 29.92 12.89
CA ILE A 454 1.59 28.62 12.23
C ILE A 454 0.16 28.12 12.16
N VAL A 455 -0.20 27.54 11.01
CA VAL A 455 -1.39 26.72 10.81
C VAL A 455 -0.94 25.34 10.33
N VAL A 456 -1.49 24.29 10.94
CA VAL A 456 -1.30 22.90 10.48
C VAL A 456 -2.59 22.44 9.84
N LEU A 457 -2.54 22.10 8.54
CA LEU A 457 -3.66 21.51 7.80
C LEU A 457 -3.65 20.00 7.97
N VAL A 458 -4.79 19.45 8.33
CA VAL A 458 -4.98 18.01 8.54
C VAL A 458 -6.26 17.50 7.89
N ASN A 459 -6.28 16.21 7.58
CA ASN A 459 -7.50 15.52 7.18
C ASN A 459 -7.54 14.10 7.80
N LYS A 460 -8.56 13.33 7.48
CA LYS A 460 -8.77 11.99 8.03
C LYS A 460 -7.64 11.01 7.69
N PHE A 461 -6.82 11.29 6.68
CA PHE A 461 -5.65 10.50 6.31
C PHE A 461 -4.34 10.97 6.99
N SER A 462 -4.40 12.06 7.77
CA SER A 462 -3.28 12.49 8.60
C SER A 462 -3.17 11.55 9.82
N ALA A 463 -2.12 10.73 9.90
CA ALA A 463 -2.01 9.67 10.90
C ALA A 463 -0.66 9.67 11.64
N SER A 464 -0.62 9.08 12.85
CA SER A 464 0.62 8.72 13.56
C SER A 464 1.57 9.91 13.78
N ALA A 465 2.72 9.98 13.11
CA ALA A 465 3.70 11.09 13.21
C ALA A 465 3.08 12.46 12.89
N SER A 466 2.12 12.52 11.95
CA SER A 466 1.34 13.74 11.65
C SER A 466 0.51 14.16 12.86
N GLU A 467 -0.07 13.21 13.58
CA GLU A 467 -0.86 13.46 14.79
C GLU A 467 0.02 13.91 15.95
N ILE A 468 1.25 13.42 16.03
CA ILE A 468 2.24 13.87 17.01
C ILE A 468 2.58 15.35 16.78
N LEU A 469 2.87 15.73 15.52
CA LEU A 469 3.20 17.13 15.21
C LEU A 469 1.98 18.05 15.43
N ALA A 470 0.82 17.70 14.88
CA ALA A 470 -0.40 18.50 15.02
C ALA A 470 -0.81 18.62 16.49
N GLY A 471 -0.80 17.52 17.24
CA GLY A 471 -1.10 17.49 18.67
C GLY A 471 -0.15 18.34 19.50
N ALA A 472 1.15 18.27 19.20
CA ALA A 472 2.14 19.10 19.90
C ALA A 472 1.95 20.59 19.62
N ILE A 473 1.70 21.00 18.38
CA ILE A 473 1.43 22.40 18.02
C ILE A 473 0.17 22.91 18.73
N GLN A 474 -0.87 22.08 18.83
CA GLN A 474 -2.12 22.42 19.52
C GLN A 474 -1.93 22.51 21.05
N ASP A 475 -1.37 21.48 21.70
CA ASP A 475 -1.19 21.42 23.15
C ASP A 475 -0.34 22.57 23.68
N TYR A 476 0.69 22.94 22.93
CA TYR A 476 1.54 24.08 23.28
C TYR A 476 0.91 25.44 22.96
N ASP A 477 -0.30 25.48 22.42
CA ASP A 477 -0.94 26.71 21.90
C ASP A 477 0.03 27.52 21.02
N ARG A 478 0.79 26.78 20.18
CA ARG A 478 1.83 27.32 19.31
C ARG A 478 1.27 27.77 17.96
N GLY A 479 0.21 27.14 17.49
CA GLY A 479 -0.44 27.36 16.22
C GLY A 479 -1.81 26.70 16.19
N LEU A 480 -2.54 26.88 15.09
CA LEU A 480 -3.87 26.32 14.86
C LEU A 480 -3.80 25.02 14.08
N VAL A 481 -4.62 24.07 14.43
CA VAL A 481 -4.91 22.88 13.65
C VAL A 481 -6.23 23.08 12.91
N VAL A 482 -6.22 22.96 11.60
CA VAL A 482 -7.36 23.27 10.71
C VAL A 482 -7.61 22.09 9.76
N GLY A 483 -8.87 21.73 9.57
CA GLY A 483 -9.26 20.64 8.66
C GLY A 483 -10.36 19.75 9.22
N THR A 484 -10.21 18.43 9.08
CA THR A 484 -11.08 17.43 9.73
C THR A 484 -10.35 16.75 10.89
N SER A 485 -11.04 15.92 11.67
CA SER A 485 -10.36 15.03 12.63
C SER A 485 -9.32 14.16 11.91
N THR A 486 -8.20 13.89 12.55
CA THR A 486 -7.17 13.02 12.00
C THR A 486 -7.54 11.53 12.11
N PHE A 487 -6.69 10.63 11.64
CA PHE A 487 -6.96 9.19 11.53
C PHE A 487 -7.25 8.52 12.87
N GLY A 488 -6.50 8.84 13.91
CA GLY A 488 -6.64 8.26 15.25
C GLY A 488 -5.66 7.14 15.57
N LYS A 489 -4.48 7.09 14.94
CA LYS A 489 -3.46 6.08 15.22
C LYS A 489 -2.54 6.54 16.34
N GLY A 490 -2.70 5.91 17.53
CA GLY A 490 -1.91 6.19 18.73
C GLY A 490 -0.85 5.14 19.07
N THR A 491 -0.53 4.24 18.14
CA THR A 491 0.42 3.14 18.33
C THR A 491 1.77 3.42 17.68
N VAL A 492 2.83 2.87 18.27
CA VAL A 492 4.20 2.90 17.74
C VAL A 492 4.58 1.49 17.30
N GLN A 493 4.98 1.37 16.04
CA GLN A 493 5.48 0.12 15.48
C GLN A 493 6.99 0.07 15.56
N LYS A 494 7.50 -1.12 15.81
CA LYS A 494 8.90 -1.49 15.66
C LYS A 494 9.03 -2.45 14.48
N VAL A 495 10.11 -2.32 13.75
CA VAL A 495 10.50 -3.22 12.67
C VAL A 495 11.77 -3.94 13.11
N ASP A 496 11.73 -5.27 13.16
CA ASP A 496 12.86 -6.12 13.50
C ASP A 496 13.20 -7.05 12.34
N LEU A 497 14.49 -7.24 12.09
CA LEU A 497 15.01 -8.20 11.12
C LEU A 497 14.71 -9.64 11.58
N LEU A 498 14.40 -10.49 10.62
CA LEU A 498 14.25 -11.93 10.79
C LEU A 498 15.32 -12.65 9.95
N SER A 499 15.38 -13.96 10.06
CA SER A 499 16.24 -14.79 9.20
C SER A 499 15.91 -14.63 7.71
N SER A 500 14.66 -14.26 7.37
CA SER A 500 14.25 -13.82 6.04
C SER A 500 13.14 -12.77 6.17
N GLY A 501 13.38 -11.57 5.59
CA GLY A 501 12.44 -10.45 5.68
C GLY A 501 12.47 -9.75 7.04
N GLN A 502 11.35 -9.09 7.37
CA GLN A 502 11.20 -8.26 8.57
C GLN A 502 9.82 -8.50 9.20
N ILE A 503 9.70 -8.26 10.50
CA ILE A 503 8.43 -8.22 11.21
C ILE A 503 8.18 -6.80 11.75
N LYS A 504 7.07 -6.22 11.34
CA LYS A 504 6.56 -4.95 11.87
C LYS A 504 5.48 -5.27 12.90
N PHE A 505 5.61 -4.77 14.12
CA PHE A 505 4.66 -5.03 15.19
C PHE A 505 4.49 -3.84 16.11
N THR A 506 3.35 -3.75 16.78
CA THR A 506 3.09 -2.71 17.77
C THR A 506 3.87 -3.00 19.05
N GLU A 507 4.82 -2.12 19.40
CA GLU A 507 5.67 -2.21 20.60
C GLU A 507 5.14 -1.37 21.77
N SER A 508 4.56 -0.17 21.44
CA SER A 508 4.16 0.81 22.46
C SER A 508 3.01 1.69 21.95
N LYS A 509 2.48 2.52 22.86
CA LYS A 509 1.53 3.58 22.51
C LYS A 509 2.17 4.95 22.76
N PHE A 510 1.77 5.94 21.97
CA PHE A 510 2.17 7.31 22.23
C PHE A 510 0.99 8.15 22.71
N TYR A 511 1.31 9.20 23.43
CA TYR A 511 0.36 10.11 24.06
C TYR A 511 0.84 11.54 23.90
N ARG A 512 -0.10 12.45 23.81
CA ARG A 512 0.14 13.89 23.83
C ARG A 512 0.77 14.31 25.17
N VAL A 513 1.33 15.50 25.24
CA VAL A 513 1.86 16.06 26.50
C VAL A 513 0.76 16.23 27.55
N SER A 514 -0.47 16.44 27.14
CA SER A 514 -1.68 16.46 27.99
C SER A 514 -2.05 15.09 28.58
N GLY A 515 -1.38 14.02 28.16
CA GLY A 515 -1.67 12.65 28.59
C GLY A 515 -2.78 11.94 27.80
N SER A 516 -3.47 12.61 26.89
CA SER A 516 -4.48 12.01 26.03
C SER A 516 -3.82 11.22 24.89
N SER A 517 -4.37 10.04 24.56
CA SER A 517 -3.99 9.30 23.36
C SER A 517 -4.68 9.86 22.12
N THR A 518 -4.07 9.73 20.94
CA THR A 518 -4.75 9.94 19.66
C THR A 518 -5.53 8.70 19.20
N GLN A 519 -5.31 7.55 19.84
CA GLN A 519 -5.92 6.27 19.47
C GLN A 519 -7.45 6.40 19.36
N ASN A 520 -8.01 6.00 18.23
CA ASN A 520 -9.42 6.06 17.82
C ASN A 520 -10.03 7.47 17.67
N LEU A 521 -9.54 8.46 18.41
CA LEU A 521 -10.11 9.81 18.42
C LEU A 521 -9.42 10.79 17.46
N GLY A 522 -8.14 10.57 17.18
CA GLY A 522 -7.32 11.51 16.43
C GLY A 522 -7.10 12.85 17.12
N VAL A 523 -6.50 13.78 16.40
CA VAL A 523 -6.41 15.19 16.80
C VAL A 523 -7.63 15.91 16.25
N GLN A 524 -8.42 16.50 17.13
CA GLN A 524 -9.58 17.30 16.75
C GLN A 524 -9.10 18.69 16.32
N PRO A 525 -9.49 19.20 15.14
CA PRO A 525 -9.03 20.49 14.66
C PRO A 525 -9.64 21.64 15.48
N ASP A 526 -8.87 22.72 15.67
CA ASP A 526 -9.36 23.96 16.27
C ASP A 526 -10.40 24.62 15.38
N ILE A 527 -10.25 24.50 14.06
CA ILE A 527 -11.20 24.99 13.05
C ILE A 527 -11.52 23.86 12.08
N SER A 528 -12.76 23.39 12.12
CA SER A 528 -13.23 22.34 11.23
C SER A 528 -13.56 22.87 9.84
N LEU A 529 -13.18 22.12 8.80
CA LEU A 529 -13.54 22.31 7.41
C LEU A 529 -14.44 21.17 6.93
N PRO A 530 -15.29 21.41 5.91
CA PRO A 530 -16.07 20.34 5.28
C PRO A 530 -15.18 19.24 4.70
N SER A 531 -15.63 18.00 4.73
CA SER A 531 -15.02 16.85 4.09
C SER A 531 -15.87 16.37 2.92
N LEU A 532 -15.21 15.82 1.88
CA LEU A 532 -15.87 15.09 0.81
C LEU A 532 -16.16 13.63 1.19
N PHE A 533 -15.54 13.14 2.26
CA PHE A 533 -15.70 11.78 2.76
C PHE A 533 -16.54 11.78 4.03
N GLU A 534 -17.29 10.72 4.26
CA GLU A 534 -17.93 10.46 5.54
C GLU A 534 -16.84 10.11 6.56
N VAL A 535 -16.53 11.09 7.41
CA VAL A 535 -15.36 11.04 8.33
C VAL A 535 -15.51 9.89 9.34
N ASP A 536 -16.74 9.51 9.67
CA ASP A 536 -17.03 8.47 10.65
C ASP A 536 -16.82 7.05 10.11
N GLU A 537 -16.77 6.87 8.79
CA GLU A 537 -16.49 5.57 8.15
C GLU A 537 -14.99 5.29 7.99
N LEU A 538 -14.16 6.29 8.24
CA LEU A 538 -12.71 6.20 8.07
C LEU A 538 -11.99 6.36 9.41
N GLY A 539 -10.85 5.72 9.56
CA GLY A 539 -9.95 5.91 10.69
C GLY A 539 -9.68 4.64 11.48
N GLU A 540 -8.85 4.78 12.51
CA GLU A 540 -8.38 3.68 13.35
C GLU A 540 -9.53 2.91 14.03
N SER A 541 -10.57 3.64 14.48
CA SER A 541 -11.74 3.04 15.16
C SER A 541 -12.52 2.03 14.32
N ASN A 542 -12.34 2.07 12.99
CA ASN A 542 -13.03 1.16 12.06
C ASN A 542 -12.16 -0.04 11.66
N LEU A 543 -10.91 -0.07 12.14
CA LEU A 543 -10.04 -1.21 11.91
C LEU A 543 -10.33 -2.31 12.93
N GLU A 544 -10.48 -3.52 12.44
CA GLU A 544 -10.60 -4.68 13.32
C GLU A 544 -9.40 -4.78 14.25
N ARG A 545 -9.65 -5.15 15.50
CA ARG A 545 -8.62 -5.35 16.53
C ARG A 545 -7.79 -4.10 16.82
N ALA A 546 -8.27 -2.89 16.47
CA ALA A 546 -7.65 -1.65 16.91
C ALA A 546 -7.64 -1.58 18.45
N LEU A 547 -6.57 -1.02 19.01
CA LEU A 547 -6.48 -0.85 20.46
C LEU A 547 -7.44 0.24 20.95
N GLU A 548 -7.96 0.06 22.15
CA GLU A 548 -8.83 1.06 22.76
C GLU A 548 -8.09 2.35 23.13
N HIS A 549 -8.83 3.46 23.15
CA HIS A 549 -8.34 4.74 23.68
C HIS A 549 -8.09 4.62 25.18
N ASP A 550 -6.98 5.18 25.63
CA ASP A 550 -6.66 5.34 27.04
C ASP A 550 -5.88 6.66 27.29
N THR A 551 -5.60 6.95 28.54
CA THR A 551 -4.88 8.14 28.95
C THR A 551 -3.77 7.81 29.93
N ILE A 552 -2.78 8.70 30.03
CA ILE A 552 -1.71 8.68 31.04
C ILE A 552 -1.64 10.05 31.73
N PRO A 553 -0.89 10.21 32.84
CA PRO A 553 -0.67 11.51 33.43
C PRO A 553 -0.03 12.50 32.44
N GLU A 554 -0.48 13.76 32.51
CA GLU A 554 0.14 14.84 31.74
C GLU A 554 1.62 15.06 32.20
N THR A 555 2.44 15.51 31.27
CA THR A 555 3.81 15.93 31.58
C THR A 555 3.86 17.43 31.79
N ALA A 556 4.85 17.93 32.57
CA ALA A 556 5.03 19.35 32.74
C ALA A 556 5.46 20.01 31.40
N TYR A 557 4.68 20.96 30.91
CA TYR A 557 4.99 21.75 29.71
C TYR A 557 4.53 23.21 29.91
N LYS A 558 5.09 24.10 29.11
CA LYS A 558 4.75 25.53 29.16
C LYS A 558 4.07 25.94 27.88
N ASN A 559 2.84 26.35 28.02
CA ASN A 559 1.99 26.84 26.92
C ASN A 559 2.49 28.23 26.43
N PHE A 560 2.43 28.48 25.12
CA PHE A 560 2.81 29.75 24.50
C PHE A 560 1.73 30.83 24.57
N ASN A 561 0.45 30.44 24.74
CA ASN A 561 -0.74 31.30 24.75
C ASN A 561 -0.84 32.21 23.51
N ARG A 562 -0.55 31.66 22.31
CA ARG A 562 -0.48 32.45 21.07
C ARG A 562 -1.78 32.52 20.29
N VAL A 563 -2.60 31.48 20.32
CA VAL A 563 -3.74 31.35 19.40
C VAL A 563 -5.08 31.14 20.10
N SER A 564 -5.12 30.59 21.32
CA SER A 564 -6.33 30.22 22.06
C SER A 564 -7.35 31.38 22.17
N SER A 565 -6.88 32.61 22.36
CA SER A 565 -7.76 33.80 22.44
C SER A 565 -8.44 34.16 21.11
N TYR A 566 -7.97 33.64 19.98
CA TYR A 566 -8.52 33.94 18.65
C TYR A 566 -9.40 32.82 18.10
N VAL A 567 -9.32 31.61 18.65
CA VAL A 567 -9.96 30.39 18.11
C VAL A 567 -11.46 30.61 17.87
N GLU A 568 -12.21 31.10 18.85
CA GLU A 568 -13.65 31.26 18.71
C GLU A 568 -14.04 32.28 17.61
N SER A 569 -13.28 33.40 17.52
CA SER A 569 -13.49 34.38 16.46
C SER A 569 -13.19 33.79 15.08
N LEU A 570 -12.11 33.02 14.96
CA LEU A 570 -11.70 32.39 13.71
C LEU A 570 -12.65 31.27 13.29
N LYS A 571 -13.17 30.47 14.24
CA LYS A 571 -14.24 29.48 13.97
C LYS A 571 -15.45 30.14 13.36
N LYS A 572 -15.96 31.22 13.96
CA LYS A 572 -17.12 31.95 13.45
C LYS A 572 -16.89 32.49 12.03
N GLN A 573 -15.70 33.07 11.79
CA GLN A 573 -15.34 33.56 10.46
C GLN A 573 -15.23 32.42 9.42
N SER A 574 -14.65 31.27 9.80
CA SER A 574 -14.56 30.10 8.95
C SER A 574 -15.93 29.55 8.60
N GLN A 575 -16.80 29.36 9.61
CA GLN A 575 -18.18 28.90 9.40
C GLN A 575 -18.98 29.79 8.45
N ASN A 576 -18.80 31.12 8.56
CA ASN A 576 -19.46 32.06 7.65
C ASN A 576 -18.96 31.91 6.22
N ARG A 577 -17.64 31.74 6.02
CA ARG A 577 -17.06 31.50 4.69
C ARG A 577 -17.54 30.19 4.10
N VAL A 578 -17.51 29.11 4.88
CA VAL A 578 -17.98 27.78 4.44
C VAL A 578 -19.44 27.83 3.97
N LYS A 579 -20.32 28.51 4.71
CA LYS A 579 -21.73 28.67 4.30
C LYS A 579 -21.85 29.39 2.96
N THR A 580 -20.98 30.35 2.67
CA THR A 580 -21.00 31.12 1.42
C THR A 580 -20.41 30.32 0.26
N VAL A 581 -19.33 29.57 0.49
CA VAL A 581 -18.62 28.80 -0.55
C VAL A 581 -19.35 27.51 -0.89
N SER A 582 -19.95 26.81 0.10
CA SER A 582 -20.71 25.57 -0.13
C SER A 582 -21.90 25.77 -1.09
N TYR A 583 -22.49 26.96 -1.14
CA TYR A 583 -23.56 27.28 -2.11
C TYR A 583 -23.06 27.44 -3.55
N THR A 584 -21.78 27.74 -3.76
CA THR A 584 -21.20 28.01 -5.08
C THR A 584 -20.40 26.86 -5.67
N HIS A 585 -19.92 25.91 -4.88
CA HIS A 585 -19.00 24.85 -5.32
C HIS A 585 -19.54 23.42 -5.14
N LEU A 586 -20.60 23.20 -4.36
CA LEU A 586 -21.28 21.90 -4.27
C LEU A 586 -22.25 21.66 -5.44
N THR A 587 -22.56 22.68 -6.22
CA THR A 587 -23.13 22.56 -7.56
C THR A 587 -22.00 22.56 -8.59
N LEU A 588 -21.12 21.58 -8.56
CA LEU A 588 -20.30 21.26 -9.73
C LEU A 588 -21.29 20.91 -10.85
N PRO A 589 -21.20 21.55 -12.03
CA PRO A 589 -21.95 21.09 -13.16
C PRO A 589 -21.53 19.66 -13.42
N THR A 590 -22.49 18.74 -13.43
CA THR A 590 -22.36 17.40 -13.99
C THR A 590 -22.20 17.54 -15.51
N ASN A 591 -21.14 18.18 -15.96
CA ASN A 591 -20.67 18.05 -17.31
C ASN A 591 -19.70 16.88 -17.27
N GLY A 592 -20.22 15.73 -17.75
CA GLY A 592 -19.47 14.53 -17.92
C GLY A 592 -18.28 14.73 -18.84
N ASP A 593 -17.12 14.95 -18.22
CA ASP A 593 -15.84 14.64 -18.82
C ASP A 593 -15.10 13.76 -17.82
N GLY A 594 -14.99 12.47 -18.24
CA GLY A 594 -14.60 11.36 -17.41
C GLY A 594 -13.23 11.53 -16.78
N TRP A 595 -13.16 11.19 -15.53
CA TRP A 595 -11.95 10.70 -14.91
C TRP A 595 -11.75 9.24 -15.36
N GLY A 596 -11.08 9.09 -16.50
CA GLY A 596 -10.45 7.84 -16.90
C GLY A 596 -8.98 7.90 -16.48
N GLY A 597 -8.58 6.97 -15.63
CA GLY A 597 -7.22 6.79 -15.20
C GLY A 597 -7.16 5.70 -14.15
#